data_284f630d2242987e6b8f0e1bff5cab85
#
_entry.id   284f630d2242987e6b8f0e1bff5cab85
#
_cell.length_a   1.000
_cell.length_b   1.000
_cell.length_c   1.000
_cell.angle_alpha   90.00
_cell.angle_beta   90.00
_cell.angle_gamma   90.00
#
_symmetry.space_group_name_H-M   'P 1'
#
loop_
_entity.id
_entity.type
_entity.pdbx_description
1 polymer ?
#
loop_
_entity_poly.entity_id
_entity_poly.type
_entity_poly.pdbx_seq_one_letter_code
_entity_poly.pdbx_strand_id
1 'polypeptide(L)'
;HGTFFQMAGNFSFGQYFKEGAITNAWSLLTGSVEEGGFGLDPERLWVTVYLDDDEAAEIWRDKIGVPEERIQRLGMEDNYWSMGIPGPCGPCSEIYYDRGPEYGKDGGPIADDNRYMEIWNLVFMQNERGEGIGKGNFEIVGELPKKNIDTGLGIERVACILQDVDNVYETDLLRPVIDVAEELTGATYGDKASHEDNIRFRVVADHSRTGMMLILDGVTPGNEGRGYILRRLLRRIIRSAKLLGAKGATMERFMNTVMDTMTPSYPEIADNRERILRVAVNEEKAFLKTLESGTRL
;
A
#
# COMPACT_ATOMS: atom_id res chain seq x y z
N HIS A 1 2.87 0.99 -2.58
CA HIS A 1 2.23 1.09 -1.25
C HIS A 1 3.20 1.73 -0.27
N GLY A 2 2.66 2.27 0.83
CA GLY A 2 3.48 2.79 1.92
C GLY A 2 4.10 1.67 2.77
N THR A 3 4.83 2.06 3.83
CA THR A 3 5.40 1.09 4.77
C THR A 3 4.32 0.45 5.66
N PHE A 4 3.19 1.12 5.81
CA PHE A 4 1.92 0.56 6.27
C PHE A 4 0.86 0.88 5.22
N PHE A 5 -0.01 -0.07 4.92
CA PHE A 5 -1.18 0.18 4.09
C PHE A 5 -2.31 -0.75 4.51
N GLN A 6 -3.53 -0.33 4.20
CA GLN A 6 -4.71 -1.09 4.49
C GLN A 6 -5.08 -1.94 3.28
N MET A 7 -5.39 -3.19 3.52
CA MET A 7 -5.73 -4.13 2.45
C MET A 7 -7.13 -4.68 2.71
N ALA A 8 -8.00 -4.55 1.72
CA ALA A 8 -9.27 -5.24 1.69
C ALA A 8 -9.15 -6.45 0.75
N GLY A 9 -10.01 -7.42 0.92
CA GLY A 9 -9.96 -8.58 0.05
C GLY A 9 -11.09 -9.54 0.28
N ASN A 10 -11.12 -10.57 -0.54
CA ASN A 10 -12.01 -11.70 -0.39
C ASN A 10 -11.19 -12.98 -0.46
N PHE A 11 -11.69 -13.99 0.24
CA PHE A 11 -10.99 -15.27 0.41
C PHE A 11 -11.97 -16.39 0.17
N SER A 12 -11.49 -17.47 -0.45
CA SER A 12 -12.30 -18.67 -0.67
C SER A 12 -11.44 -19.90 -0.47
N PHE A 13 -11.93 -20.82 0.33
CA PHE A 13 -11.24 -22.06 0.67
C PHE A 13 -11.99 -23.25 0.05
N GLY A 14 -11.68 -23.55 -1.21
CA GLY A 14 -12.28 -24.63 -1.95
C GLY A 14 -13.73 -24.39 -2.40
N GLN A 15 -14.20 -23.15 -2.40
CA GLN A 15 -15.54 -22.77 -2.83
C GLN A 15 -15.53 -22.21 -4.26
N TYR A 16 -15.52 -20.88 -4.42
CA TYR A 16 -15.35 -20.30 -5.75
C TYR A 16 -13.87 -20.18 -6.10
N PHE A 17 -13.59 -20.06 -7.38
CA PHE A 17 -12.22 -19.90 -7.86
C PHE A 17 -12.12 -18.73 -8.84
N LYS A 18 -11.42 -18.85 -9.98
CA LYS A 18 -11.10 -17.73 -10.86
C LYS A 18 -12.32 -16.92 -11.31
N GLU A 19 -13.34 -17.59 -11.82
CA GLU A 19 -14.55 -16.92 -12.32
C GLU A 19 -15.26 -16.12 -11.23
N GLY A 20 -15.43 -16.71 -10.05
CA GLY A 20 -16.06 -16.05 -8.92
C GLY A 20 -15.25 -14.85 -8.44
N ALA A 21 -13.94 -15.00 -8.29
CA ALA A 21 -13.06 -13.92 -7.86
C ALA A 21 -13.06 -12.75 -8.86
N ILE A 22 -12.95 -13.05 -10.14
CA ILE A 22 -12.94 -12.04 -11.21
C ILE A 22 -14.27 -11.32 -11.28
N THR A 23 -15.37 -12.05 -11.24
CA THR A 23 -16.73 -11.47 -11.30
C THR A 23 -17.00 -10.58 -10.10
N ASN A 24 -16.65 -11.03 -8.90
CA ASN A 24 -16.83 -10.23 -7.69
C ASN A 24 -16.02 -8.95 -7.71
N ALA A 25 -14.77 -9.03 -8.15
CA ALA A 25 -13.90 -7.85 -8.23
C ALA A 25 -14.45 -6.84 -9.23
N TRP A 26 -14.84 -7.29 -10.41
CA TRP A 26 -15.38 -6.41 -11.43
C TRP A 26 -16.68 -5.74 -11.00
N SER A 27 -17.57 -6.50 -10.38
CA SER A 27 -18.83 -5.99 -9.88
C SER A 27 -18.65 -4.90 -8.83
N LEU A 28 -17.70 -5.08 -7.91
CA LEU A 28 -17.41 -4.07 -6.89
C LEU A 28 -16.80 -2.82 -7.51
N LEU A 29 -15.84 -2.96 -8.40
CA LEU A 29 -15.13 -1.82 -9.01
C LEU A 29 -16.04 -1.00 -9.92
N THR A 30 -16.86 -1.65 -10.74
CA THR A 30 -17.65 -0.98 -11.78
C THR A 30 -19.12 -0.76 -11.40
N GLY A 31 -19.61 -1.46 -10.37
CA GLY A 31 -20.98 -1.29 -9.90
C GLY A 31 -21.25 0.13 -9.45
N SER A 32 -22.52 0.56 -9.55
CA SER A 32 -22.91 1.90 -9.14
C SER A 32 -22.70 2.16 -7.66
N VAL A 33 -22.42 3.40 -7.30
CA VAL A 33 -22.26 3.80 -5.90
C VAL A 33 -23.55 3.55 -5.11
N GLU A 34 -24.71 3.76 -5.73
CA GLU A 34 -26.01 3.52 -5.12
C GLU A 34 -26.19 2.05 -4.73
N GLU A 35 -25.61 1.14 -5.50
CA GLU A 35 -25.68 -0.31 -5.24
C GLU A 35 -24.49 -0.82 -4.41
N GLY A 36 -23.64 0.08 -3.93
CA GLY A 36 -22.50 -0.27 -3.08
C GLY A 36 -21.19 -0.50 -3.82
N GLY A 37 -21.16 -0.26 -5.14
CA GLY A 37 -19.94 -0.33 -5.94
C GLY A 37 -19.12 0.95 -5.88
N PHE A 38 -17.95 0.90 -6.51
CA PHE A 38 -17.06 2.07 -6.55
C PHE A 38 -17.32 2.99 -7.74
N GLY A 39 -18.14 2.56 -8.71
CA GLY A 39 -18.54 3.38 -9.85
C GLY A 39 -17.39 3.73 -10.79
N LEU A 40 -16.34 2.93 -10.86
CA LEU A 40 -15.23 3.19 -11.76
C LEU A 40 -15.64 2.92 -13.22
N ASP A 41 -15.09 3.71 -14.14
CA ASP A 41 -15.32 3.54 -15.55
C ASP A 41 -14.67 2.23 -16.05
N PRO A 42 -15.47 1.27 -16.55
CA PRO A 42 -14.94 0.00 -17.04
C PRO A 42 -13.87 0.15 -18.13
N GLU A 43 -13.97 1.22 -18.93
CA GLU A 43 -13.03 1.45 -20.05
C GLU A 43 -11.64 1.89 -19.56
N ARG A 44 -11.53 2.30 -18.30
CA ARG A 44 -10.26 2.70 -17.69
C ARG A 44 -9.59 1.57 -16.93
N LEU A 45 -10.20 0.39 -16.90
CA LEU A 45 -9.64 -0.77 -16.18
C LEU A 45 -8.88 -1.66 -17.14
N TRP A 46 -7.63 -1.95 -16.76
CA TRP A 46 -6.75 -2.88 -17.44
C TRP A 46 -6.48 -4.05 -16.53
N VAL A 47 -6.24 -5.22 -17.10
CA VAL A 47 -5.92 -6.41 -16.32
C VAL A 47 -4.67 -7.09 -16.84
N THR A 48 -3.96 -7.75 -15.94
CA THR A 48 -2.86 -8.64 -16.29
C THR A 48 -3.23 -10.07 -15.93
N VAL A 49 -2.65 -11.01 -16.61
CA VAL A 49 -2.74 -12.44 -16.29
C VAL A 49 -1.35 -13.08 -16.44
N TYR A 50 -1.16 -14.20 -15.77
CA TYR A 50 0.06 -14.97 -15.94
C TYR A 50 0.15 -15.54 -17.37
N LEU A 51 1.38 -15.67 -17.87
CA LEU A 51 1.66 -16.09 -19.26
C LEU A 51 0.85 -17.31 -19.71
N ASP A 52 0.77 -18.33 -18.86
CA ASP A 52 0.12 -19.60 -19.19
C ASP A 52 -1.31 -19.70 -18.66
N ASP A 53 -1.83 -18.65 -18.04
CA ASP A 53 -3.18 -18.67 -17.46
C ASP A 53 -4.22 -18.26 -18.50
N ASP A 54 -4.49 -19.17 -19.44
CA ASP A 54 -5.49 -18.98 -20.49
C ASP A 54 -6.90 -18.90 -19.90
N GLU A 55 -7.18 -19.63 -18.82
CA GLU A 55 -8.48 -19.64 -18.16
C GLU A 55 -8.83 -18.24 -17.64
N ALA A 56 -7.91 -17.58 -16.95
CA ALA A 56 -8.15 -16.22 -16.46
C ALA A 56 -8.35 -15.24 -17.63
N ALA A 57 -7.53 -15.34 -18.67
CA ALA A 57 -7.65 -14.48 -19.84
C ALA A 57 -9.02 -14.65 -20.54
N GLU A 58 -9.49 -15.88 -20.68
CA GLU A 58 -10.80 -16.18 -21.27
C GLU A 58 -11.94 -15.63 -20.41
N ILE A 59 -11.86 -15.74 -19.10
CA ILE A 59 -12.88 -15.20 -18.19
C ILE A 59 -12.97 -13.69 -18.36
N TRP A 60 -11.83 -12.99 -18.35
CA TRP A 60 -11.82 -11.54 -18.54
C TRP A 60 -12.40 -11.12 -19.89
N ARG A 61 -12.00 -11.81 -20.96
CA ARG A 61 -12.44 -11.49 -22.33
C ARG A 61 -13.88 -11.88 -22.60
N ASP A 62 -14.25 -13.12 -22.31
CA ASP A 62 -15.51 -13.72 -22.77
C ASP A 62 -16.65 -13.55 -21.74
N LYS A 63 -16.35 -13.61 -20.45
CA LYS A 63 -17.35 -13.49 -19.38
C LYS A 63 -17.56 -12.04 -18.95
N ILE A 64 -16.49 -11.30 -18.76
CA ILE A 64 -16.54 -9.92 -18.30
C ILE A 64 -16.68 -8.95 -19.49
N GLY A 65 -16.01 -9.23 -20.59
CA GLY A 65 -16.04 -8.39 -21.79
C GLY A 65 -14.93 -7.35 -21.86
N VAL A 66 -13.82 -7.58 -21.16
CA VAL A 66 -12.65 -6.71 -21.28
C VAL A 66 -12.00 -6.96 -22.65
N PRO A 67 -11.77 -5.92 -23.47
CA PRO A 67 -11.10 -6.10 -24.76
C PRO A 67 -9.72 -6.72 -24.60
N GLU A 68 -9.34 -7.53 -25.56
CA GLU A 68 -8.06 -8.28 -25.50
C GLU A 68 -6.84 -7.35 -25.39
N GLU A 69 -6.90 -6.15 -25.99
CA GLU A 69 -5.82 -5.16 -25.91
C GLU A 69 -5.61 -4.61 -24.48
N ARG A 70 -6.59 -4.78 -23.59
CA ARG A 70 -6.46 -4.40 -22.19
C ARG A 70 -6.21 -5.58 -21.26
N ILE A 71 -5.92 -6.76 -21.81
CA ILE A 71 -5.51 -7.95 -21.07
C ILE A 71 -4.05 -8.22 -21.42
N GLN A 72 -3.14 -7.97 -20.51
CA GLN A 72 -1.71 -8.14 -20.76
C GLN A 72 -1.18 -9.38 -20.03
N ARG A 73 -0.26 -10.09 -20.65
CA ARG A 73 0.32 -11.30 -20.08
C ARG A 73 1.72 -11.04 -19.57
N LEU A 74 1.99 -11.45 -18.34
CA LEU A 74 3.26 -11.25 -17.67
C LEU A 74 3.76 -12.54 -17.03
N GLY A 75 5.06 -12.60 -16.77
CA GLY A 75 5.73 -13.79 -16.24
C GLY A 75 5.60 -13.94 -14.73
N MET A 76 6.38 -14.87 -14.18
CA MET A 76 6.33 -15.24 -12.77
C MET A 76 6.70 -14.09 -11.84
N GLU A 77 7.58 -13.20 -12.26
CA GLU A 77 8.00 -12.08 -11.41
C GLU A 77 6.86 -11.13 -11.07
N ASP A 78 5.91 -10.97 -12.00
CA ASP A 78 4.82 -10.02 -11.86
C ASP A 78 3.48 -10.69 -11.55
N ASN A 79 3.20 -11.84 -12.18
CA ASN A 79 1.87 -12.46 -12.12
C ASN A 79 1.87 -13.88 -11.58
N TYR A 80 2.76 -14.17 -10.64
CA TYR A 80 2.74 -15.42 -9.91
C TYR A 80 3.11 -15.15 -8.44
N TRP A 81 2.24 -15.53 -7.53
CA TRP A 81 2.41 -15.22 -6.12
C TRP A 81 2.89 -16.42 -5.31
N SER A 82 3.81 -16.16 -4.41
CA SER A 82 4.29 -17.08 -3.40
C SER A 82 4.68 -16.29 -2.16
N MET A 83 4.59 -16.90 -0.98
CA MET A 83 5.00 -16.21 0.25
C MET A 83 6.52 -16.29 0.52
N GLY A 84 7.30 -16.74 -0.46
CA GLY A 84 8.76 -16.74 -0.36
C GLY A 84 9.36 -17.99 0.28
N ILE A 85 8.54 -18.91 0.75
CA ILE A 85 8.94 -20.19 1.35
C ILE A 85 8.06 -21.30 0.74
N PRO A 86 8.43 -22.59 0.88
CA PRO A 86 7.58 -23.68 0.45
C PRO A 86 6.17 -23.59 1.02
N GLY A 87 5.17 -23.84 0.18
CA GLY A 87 3.78 -23.75 0.55
C GLY A 87 2.88 -23.38 -0.63
N PRO A 88 1.65 -22.95 -0.37
CA PRO A 88 0.72 -22.58 -1.43
C PRO A 88 1.23 -21.44 -2.28
N CYS A 89 0.97 -21.54 -3.59
CA CYS A 89 1.31 -20.52 -4.58
C CYS A 89 0.37 -20.62 -5.76
N GLY A 90 0.45 -19.67 -6.68
CA GLY A 90 -0.34 -19.73 -7.88
C GLY A 90 -0.26 -18.46 -8.72
N PRO A 91 -0.76 -18.55 -9.97
CA PRO A 91 -0.83 -17.41 -10.84
C PRO A 91 -1.78 -16.36 -10.27
N CYS A 92 -1.55 -15.12 -10.64
CA CYS A 92 -2.44 -14.03 -10.23
C CYS A 92 -2.86 -13.19 -11.42
N SER A 93 -3.94 -12.44 -11.20
CA SER A 93 -4.43 -11.42 -12.11
C SER A 93 -4.51 -10.11 -11.36
N GLU A 94 -3.87 -9.08 -11.89
CA GLU A 94 -3.86 -7.77 -11.29
C GLU A 94 -4.80 -6.85 -12.07
N ILE A 95 -5.47 -5.96 -11.36
CA ILE A 95 -6.37 -4.97 -11.95
C ILE A 95 -5.73 -3.60 -11.77
N TYR A 96 -5.63 -2.85 -12.88
CA TYR A 96 -5.01 -1.53 -12.95
C TYR A 96 -6.04 -0.49 -13.39
N TYR A 97 -5.90 0.72 -12.85
CA TYR A 97 -6.71 1.85 -13.27
C TYR A 97 -5.87 2.80 -14.12
N ASP A 98 -6.37 3.13 -15.31
CA ASP A 98 -5.75 4.11 -16.21
C ASP A 98 -6.08 5.51 -15.68
N ARG A 99 -5.07 6.20 -15.16
CA ARG A 99 -5.22 7.54 -14.59
C ARG A 99 -5.29 8.64 -15.64
N GLY A 100 -4.96 8.33 -16.88
CA GLY A 100 -5.02 9.26 -17.99
C GLY A 100 -3.66 9.68 -18.52
N PRO A 101 -3.65 10.33 -19.72
CA PRO A 101 -2.39 10.69 -20.40
C PRO A 101 -1.51 11.68 -19.64
N GLU A 102 -2.08 12.47 -18.72
CA GLU A 102 -1.32 13.39 -17.87
C GLU A 102 -0.41 12.68 -16.89
N TYR A 103 -0.59 11.38 -16.66
CA TYR A 103 0.20 10.59 -15.72
C TYR A 103 1.27 9.72 -16.38
N GLY A 104 1.27 9.58 -17.69
CA GLY A 104 2.27 8.78 -18.36
C GLY A 104 1.90 8.34 -19.78
N LYS A 105 2.66 7.39 -20.29
CA LYS A 105 2.51 6.88 -21.66
C LYS A 105 1.31 5.97 -21.80
N ASP A 106 0.75 5.93 -23.00
CA ASP A 106 -0.23 4.93 -23.39
C ASP A 106 0.42 3.53 -23.53
N GLY A 107 -0.39 2.49 -23.44
CA GLY A 107 0.08 1.10 -23.66
C GLY A 107 -0.10 0.15 -22.48
N GLY A 108 -0.78 0.56 -21.43
CA GLY A 108 -1.13 -0.29 -20.30
C GLY A 108 -0.02 -0.46 -19.25
N PRO A 109 -0.23 -1.34 -18.28
CA PRO A 109 0.70 -1.55 -17.16
C PRO A 109 2.14 -1.86 -17.57
N ILE A 110 2.34 -2.55 -18.68
CA ILE A 110 3.67 -2.86 -19.19
C ILE A 110 4.41 -1.60 -19.63
N ALA A 111 3.70 -0.59 -20.13
CA ALA A 111 4.30 0.62 -20.68
C ALA A 111 4.63 1.65 -19.60
N ASP A 112 3.77 1.81 -18.60
CA ASP A 112 3.93 2.88 -17.59
C ASP A 112 3.14 2.56 -16.32
N ASP A 113 3.84 2.29 -15.23
CA ASP A 113 3.24 1.98 -13.94
C ASP A 113 2.80 3.22 -13.14
N ASN A 114 3.22 4.40 -13.55
CA ASN A 114 2.74 5.65 -12.95
C ASN A 114 1.34 6.00 -13.45
N ARG A 115 1.09 5.83 -14.76
CA ARG A 115 -0.22 6.06 -15.35
C ARG A 115 -1.22 4.97 -14.98
N TYR A 116 -0.79 3.71 -15.06
CA TYR A 116 -1.64 2.55 -14.79
C TYR A 116 -1.37 2.06 -13.38
N MET A 117 -2.23 2.45 -12.44
CA MET A 117 -2.06 2.14 -11.03
C MET A 117 -2.68 0.80 -10.69
N GLU A 118 -1.88 -0.13 -10.16
CA GLU A 118 -2.39 -1.39 -9.64
C GLU A 118 -3.27 -1.12 -8.42
N ILE A 119 -4.51 -1.62 -8.43
CA ILE A 119 -5.45 -1.43 -7.32
C ILE A 119 -5.88 -2.74 -6.67
N TRP A 120 -5.82 -3.86 -7.38
CA TRP A 120 -6.25 -5.16 -6.84
C TRP A 120 -5.42 -6.29 -7.41
N ASN A 121 -4.99 -7.21 -6.54
CA ASN A 121 -4.31 -8.43 -6.95
C ASN A 121 -5.17 -9.63 -6.56
N LEU A 122 -5.57 -10.42 -7.55
CA LEU A 122 -6.35 -11.64 -7.37
C LEU A 122 -5.40 -12.83 -7.47
N VAL A 123 -5.20 -13.56 -6.38
CA VAL A 123 -4.28 -14.71 -6.37
C VAL A 123 -5.08 -16.01 -6.43
N PHE A 124 -4.72 -16.83 -7.41
CA PHE A 124 -5.35 -18.13 -7.65
C PHE A 124 -4.45 -19.23 -7.07
N MET A 125 -4.64 -19.54 -5.80
CA MET A 125 -3.86 -20.54 -5.07
C MET A 125 -4.21 -21.93 -5.56
N GLN A 126 -3.45 -22.45 -6.50
CA GLN A 126 -3.71 -23.74 -7.13
C GLN A 126 -2.53 -24.70 -7.07
N ASN A 127 -1.33 -24.22 -6.77
CA ASN A 127 -0.10 -25.00 -6.79
C ASN A 127 0.60 -25.03 -5.44
N GLU A 128 1.53 -25.97 -5.29
CA GLU A 128 2.42 -26.04 -4.15
C GLU A 128 3.83 -25.71 -4.61
N ARG A 129 4.47 -24.79 -3.90
CA ARG A 129 5.87 -24.41 -4.14
C ARG A 129 6.80 -25.26 -3.32
N GLY A 130 7.88 -25.74 -3.96
CA GLY A 130 9.02 -26.36 -3.29
C GLY A 130 10.11 -25.36 -2.92
N GLU A 131 11.33 -25.84 -2.87
CA GLU A 131 12.51 -25.04 -2.54
C GLU A 131 12.86 -24.06 -3.66
N GLY A 132 13.56 -22.98 -3.31
CA GLY A 132 13.99 -21.95 -4.25
C GLY A 132 14.04 -20.59 -3.58
N ILE A 133 14.62 -19.60 -4.28
CA ILE A 133 14.84 -18.26 -3.79
C ILE A 133 14.18 -17.23 -4.73
N GLY A 134 13.50 -16.25 -4.16
CA GLY A 134 12.91 -15.14 -4.90
C GLY A 134 11.57 -15.45 -5.57
N LYS A 135 11.11 -14.52 -6.37
CA LYS A 135 9.76 -14.56 -6.96
C LYS A 135 9.62 -15.49 -8.17
N GLY A 136 10.69 -15.72 -8.91
CA GLY A 136 10.63 -16.49 -10.15
C GLY A 136 11.56 -17.71 -10.18
N ASN A 137 12.24 -18.00 -9.09
CA ASN A 137 13.25 -19.04 -9.04
C ASN A 137 12.93 -20.09 -7.96
N PHE A 138 11.83 -20.80 -8.17
CA PHE A 138 11.41 -21.89 -7.29
C PHE A 138 10.71 -22.97 -8.12
N GLU A 139 10.69 -24.17 -7.57
CA GLU A 139 10.04 -25.32 -8.19
C GLU A 139 8.57 -25.39 -7.79
N ILE A 140 7.71 -25.71 -8.76
CA ILE A 140 6.31 -26.05 -8.51
C ILE A 140 6.25 -27.58 -8.42
N VAL A 141 5.96 -28.09 -7.22
CA VAL A 141 6.01 -29.53 -6.94
C VAL A 141 4.69 -30.25 -7.14
N GLY A 142 3.58 -29.53 -7.33
CA GLY A 142 2.29 -30.15 -7.58
C GLY A 142 1.13 -29.18 -7.47
N GLU A 143 -0.07 -29.74 -7.55
CA GLU A 143 -1.31 -29.01 -7.35
C GLU A 143 -1.78 -29.13 -5.92
N LEU A 144 -2.46 -28.10 -5.40
CA LEU A 144 -3.11 -28.15 -4.11
C LEU A 144 -4.33 -29.08 -4.13
N PRO A 145 -4.62 -29.77 -3.01
CA PRO A 145 -5.84 -30.61 -2.92
C PRO A 145 -7.13 -29.82 -3.15
N LYS A 146 -7.15 -28.55 -2.72
CA LYS A 146 -8.26 -27.61 -2.95
C LYS A 146 -7.68 -26.33 -3.52
N LYS A 147 -8.41 -25.74 -4.46
CA LYS A 147 -8.05 -24.45 -5.06
C LYS A 147 -8.67 -23.33 -4.22
N ASN A 148 -7.87 -22.33 -3.90
CA ASN A 148 -8.26 -21.26 -3.00
C ASN A 148 -8.08 -19.91 -3.65
N ILE A 149 -8.82 -18.93 -3.15
CA ILE A 149 -8.72 -17.52 -3.57
C ILE A 149 -8.19 -16.70 -2.40
N ASP A 150 -7.20 -15.88 -2.71
CA ASP A 150 -6.66 -14.86 -1.82
C ASP A 150 -6.52 -13.58 -2.64
N THR A 151 -7.10 -12.49 -2.19
CA THR A 151 -7.02 -11.22 -2.93
C THR A 151 -6.61 -10.09 -2.03
N GLY A 152 -6.00 -9.06 -2.62
CA GLY A 152 -5.60 -7.86 -1.91
C GLY A 152 -5.86 -6.60 -2.70
N LEU A 153 -6.74 -5.74 -2.17
CA LEU A 153 -7.05 -4.43 -2.72
C LEU A 153 -6.41 -3.36 -1.84
N GLY A 154 -5.59 -2.48 -2.45
CA GLY A 154 -4.96 -1.38 -1.73
C GLY A 154 -5.97 -0.26 -1.46
N ILE A 155 -6.39 -0.11 -0.21
CA ILE A 155 -7.40 0.90 0.17
C ILE A 155 -6.91 2.30 -0.14
N GLU A 156 -5.66 2.64 0.17
CA GLU A 156 -5.10 3.97 -0.08
C GLU A 156 -5.09 4.30 -1.58
N ARG A 157 -4.79 3.33 -2.42
CA ARG A 157 -4.79 3.52 -3.88
C ARG A 157 -6.19 3.74 -4.43
N VAL A 158 -7.16 2.98 -3.96
CA VAL A 158 -8.57 3.19 -4.35
C VAL A 158 -9.06 4.54 -3.84
N ALA A 159 -8.72 4.91 -2.60
CA ALA A 159 -9.05 6.23 -2.06
C ALA A 159 -8.47 7.36 -2.92
N CYS A 160 -7.23 7.21 -3.37
CA CYS A 160 -6.58 8.17 -4.27
C CYS A 160 -7.40 8.38 -5.55
N ILE A 161 -7.86 7.29 -6.17
CA ILE A 161 -8.68 7.35 -7.39
C ILE A 161 -10.04 7.97 -7.11
N LEU A 162 -10.73 7.53 -6.05
CA LEU A 162 -12.07 8.01 -5.73
C LEU A 162 -12.09 9.47 -5.27
N GLN A 163 -11.04 9.94 -4.62
CA GLN A 163 -10.90 11.34 -4.19
C GLN A 163 -10.34 12.23 -5.31
N ASP A 164 -9.95 11.62 -6.44
CA ASP A 164 -9.40 12.32 -7.60
C ASP A 164 -8.21 13.23 -7.23
N VAL A 165 -7.24 12.64 -6.54
CA VAL A 165 -5.99 13.31 -6.16
C VAL A 165 -4.79 12.64 -6.84
N ASP A 166 -3.66 13.36 -6.92
CA ASP A 166 -2.52 12.93 -7.72
C ASP A 166 -1.79 11.71 -7.16
N ASN A 167 -1.80 11.54 -5.84
CA ASN A 167 -1.13 10.41 -5.20
C ASN A 167 -1.72 10.14 -3.82
N VAL A 168 -1.32 9.05 -3.19
CA VAL A 168 -1.87 8.62 -1.89
C VAL A 168 -1.60 9.63 -0.77
N TYR A 169 -0.56 10.45 -0.88
CA TYR A 169 -0.22 11.44 0.14
C TYR A 169 -1.17 12.63 0.17
N GLU A 170 -1.99 12.79 -0.86
CA GLU A 170 -2.99 13.86 -0.94
C GLU A 170 -4.38 13.40 -0.53
N THR A 171 -4.52 12.11 -0.18
CA THR A 171 -5.78 11.58 0.34
C THR A 171 -6.03 12.09 1.76
N ASP A 172 -7.27 11.98 2.20
CA ASP A 172 -7.68 12.31 3.57
C ASP A 172 -7.00 11.43 4.64
N LEU A 173 -6.33 10.36 4.22
CA LEU A 173 -5.61 9.47 5.12
C LEU A 173 -4.20 9.98 5.47
N LEU A 174 -3.54 10.69 4.56
CA LEU A 174 -2.15 11.11 4.73
C LEU A 174 -1.92 12.62 4.64
N ARG A 175 -2.71 13.34 3.86
CA ARG A 175 -2.55 14.79 3.71
C ARG A 175 -2.62 15.56 5.04
N PRO A 176 -3.48 15.20 6.00
CA PRO A 176 -3.52 15.92 7.28
C PRO A 176 -2.18 15.98 8.01
N VAL A 177 -1.35 14.93 7.89
CA VAL A 177 -0.02 14.91 8.51
C VAL A 177 0.93 15.86 7.77
N ILE A 178 0.84 15.91 6.45
CA ILE A 178 1.62 16.85 5.65
C ILE A 178 1.26 18.29 5.99
N ASP A 179 -0.03 18.58 6.17
CA ASP A 179 -0.49 19.91 6.57
C ASP A 179 0.10 20.33 7.93
N VAL A 180 0.15 19.41 8.89
CA VAL A 180 0.79 19.66 10.19
C VAL A 180 2.30 19.90 10.01
N ALA A 181 2.95 19.12 9.15
CA ALA A 181 4.36 19.30 8.88
C ALA A 181 4.65 20.67 8.26
N GLU A 182 3.80 21.15 7.34
CA GLU A 182 3.91 22.52 6.81
C GLU A 182 3.81 23.56 7.91
N GLU A 183 2.84 23.40 8.79
CA GLU A 183 2.62 24.30 9.93
C GLU A 183 3.84 24.35 10.87
N LEU A 184 4.40 23.20 11.22
CA LEU A 184 5.51 23.10 12.17
C LEU A 184 6.86 23.49 11.59
N THR A 185 7.04 23.40 10.29
CA THR A 185 8.32 23.63 9.64
C THR A 185 8.42 24.96 8.88
N GLY A 186 7.28 25.50 8.47
CA GLY A 186 7.24 26.67 7.58
C GLY A 186 7.53 26.35 6.12
N ALA A 187 7.89 25.11 5.80
CA ALA A 187 8.10 24.66 4.42
C ALA A 187 6.76 24.33 3.76
N THR A 188 6.72 24.38 2.43
CA THR A 188 5.52 24.09 1.65
C THR A 188 5.72 22.82 0.82
N TYR A 189 4.73 21.92 0.86
CA TYR A 189 4.70 20.70 0.08
C TYR A 189 4.08 20.98 -1.29
N GLY A 190 4.58 20.30 -2.32
CA GLY A 190 3.98 20.32 -3.64
C GLY A 190 4.90 20.81 -4.74
N ASP A 191 4.32 21.39 -5.80
CA ASP A 191 5.03 21.74 -7.04
C ASP A 191 6.13 22.78 -6.85
N LYS A 192 5.99 23.63 -5.84
CA LYS A 192 6.98 24.69 -5.56
C LYS A 192 8.13 24.24 -4.66
N ALA A 193 8.01 23.05 -4.08
CA ALA A 193 9.05 22.48 -3.23
C ALA A 193 10.10 21.74 -4.06
N SER A 194 11.30 21.57 -3.49
CA SER A 194 12.28 20.70 -4.10
C SER A 194 11.82 19.23 -4.02
N HIS A 195 12.39 18.40 -4.89
CA HIS A 195 12.11 16.97 -4.87
C HIS A 195 12.48 16.34 -3.51
N GLU A 196 13.61 16.74 -2.94
CA GLU A 196 14.05 16.25 -1.63
C GLU A 196 13.08 16.64 -0.52
N ASP A 197 12.58 17.88 -0.52
CA ASP A 197 11.62 18.33 0.48
C ASP A 197 10.29 17.59 0.36
N ASN A 198 9.83 17.32 -0.85
CA ASN A 198 8.62 16.52 -1.04
C ASN A 198 8.80 15.09 -0.51
N ILE A 199 9.97 14.49 -0.71
CA ILE A 199 10.28 13.18 -0.12
C ILE A 199 10.24 13.25 1.40
N ARG A 200 10.80 14.30 2.02
CA ARG A 200 10.78 14.48 3.48
C ARG A 200 9.37 14.57 4.03
N PHE A 201 8.50 15.33 3.37
CA PHE A 201 7.09 15.40 3.75
C PHE A 201 6.41 14.03 3.67
N ARG A 202 6.68 13.27 2.62
CA ARG A 202 6.10 11.93 2.44
C ARG A 202 6.62 10.94 3.48
N VAL A 203 7.90 11.02 3.83
CA VAL A 203 8.48 10.23 4.91
C VAL A 203 7.77 10.53 6.22
N VAL A 204 7.56 11.80 6.55
CA VAL A 204 6.83 12.20 7.76
C VAL A 204 5.43 11.60 7.81
N ALA A 205 4.68 11.71 6.72
CA ALA A 205 3.31 11.20 6.66
C ALA A 205 3.27 9.67 6.75
N ASP A 206 4.03 8.99 5.91
CA ASP A 206 4.05 7.53 5.87
C ASP A 206 4.53 6.93 7.18
N HIS A 207 5.67 7.39 7.67
CA HIS A 207 6.30 6.81 8.86
C HIS A 207 5.56 7.13 10.16
N SER A 208 4.90 8.29 10.23
CA SER A 208 4.07 8.64 11.39
C SER A 208 2.92 7.66 11.55
N ARG A 209 2.23 7.34 10.46
CA ARG A 209 1.15 6.36 10.48
C ARG A 209 1.67 4.97 10.80
N THR A 210 2.73 4.54 10.13
CA THR A 210 3.34 3.22 10.36
C THR A 210 3.84 3.08 11.78
N GLY A 211 4.55 4.09 12.29
CA GLY A 211 5.07 4.08 13.66
C GLY A 211 3.94 3.99 14.69
N MET A 212 2.87 4.75 14.48
CA MET A 212 1.70 4.71 15.35
C MET A 212 1.09 3.30 15.38
N MET A 213 0.91 2.68 14.23
CA MET A 213 0.32 1.34 14.15
C MET A 213 1.22 0.29 14.80
N LEU A 214 2.53 0.38 14.63
CA LEU A 214 3.47 -0.52 15.30
C LEU A 214 3.42 -0.40 16.82
N ILE A 215 3.36 0.83 17.32
CA ILE A 215 3.24 1.06 18.78
C ILE A 215 1.90 0.53 19.29
N LEU A 216 0.82 0.77 18.55
CA LEU A 216 -0.51 0.24 18.88
C LEU A 216 -0.45 -1.28 19.07
N ASP A 217 0.26 -1.98 18.17
CA ASP A 217 0.40 -3.43 18.21
C ASP A 217 1.39 -3.94 19.28
N GLY A 218 2.00 -3.04 20.05
CA GLY A 218 2.84 -3.41 21.19
C GLY A 218 4.33 -3.39 20.91
N VAL A 219 4.77 -2.90 19.73
CA VAL A 219 6.21 -2.77 19.45
C VAL A 219 6.77 -1.57 20.21
N THR A 220 7.96 -1.73 20.79
CA THR A 220 8.68 -0.65 21.45
C THR A 220 10.03 -0.43 20.75
N PRO A 221 10.55 0.83 20.72
CA PRO A 221 11.84 1.09 20.09
C PRO A 221 12.96 0.31 20.76
N GLY A 222 13.85 -0.24 19.95
CA GLY A 222 14.96 -1.04 20.43
C GLY A 222 16.08 -1.13 19.38
N ASN A 223 17.12 -1.90 19.71
CA ASN A 223 18.29 -2.06 18.84
C ASN A 223 18.25 -3.31 17.96
N GLU A 224 17.23 -4.14 18.12
CA GLU A 224 17.09 -5.40 17.41
C GLU A 224 15.64 -5.66 16.97
N GLY A 225 15.47 -6.44 15.91
CA GLY A 225 14.17 -6.93 15.46
C GLY A 225 13.19 -5.83 15.13
N ARG A 226 11.94 -6.04 15.51
CA ARG A 226 10.85 -5.10 15.23
C ARG A 226 11.05 -3.75 15.88
N GLY A 227 11.62 -3.74 17.08
CA GLY A 227 11.92 -2.50 17.81
C GLY A 227 12.95 -1.62 17.09
N TYR A 228 13.92 -2.23 16.43
CA TYR A 228 14.89 -1.51 15.61
C TYR A 228 14.23 -0.85 14.42
N ILE A 229 13.32 -1.55 13.76
CA ILE A 229 12.57 -1.00 12.62
C ILE A 229 11.73 0.20 13.08
N LEU A 230 11.00 0.06 14.18
CA LEU A 230 10.23 1.18 14.75
C LEU A 230 11.11 2.37 15.07
N ARG A 231 12.23 2.15 15.76
CA ARG A 231 13.19 3.20 16.09
C ARG A 231 13.67 3.93 14.84
N ARG A 232 14.03 3.19 13.81
CA ARG A 232 14.48 3.75 12.54
C ARG A 232 13.40 4.62 11.89
N LEU A 233 12.16 4.15 11.88
CA LEU A 233 11.04 4.91 11.32
C LEU A 233 10.81 6.21 12.09
N LEU A 234 10.76 6.16 13.41
CA LEU A 234 10.56 7.34 14.26
C LEU A 234 11.69 8.35 14.08
N ARG A 235 12.94 7.90 14.04
CA ARG A 235 14.10 8.78 13.83
C ARG A 235 14.11 9.41 12.45
N ARG A 236 13.64 8.71 11.43
CA ARG A 236 13.50 9.28 10.09
C ARG A 236 12.46 10.38 10.05
N ILE A 237 11.36 10.25 10.78
CA ILE A 237 10.36 11.31 10.93
C ILE A 237 11.01 12.56 11.51
N ILE A 238 11.69 12.39 12.62
CA ILE A 238 12.31 13.50 13.38
C ILE A 238 13.35 14.22 12.52
N ARG A 239 14.21 13.47 11.85
CA ARG A 239 15.24 14.03 10.99
C ARG A 239 14.63 14.75 9.79
N SER A 240 13.64 14.16 9.14
CA SER A 240 12.97 14.78 7.99
C SER A 240 12.30 16.08 8.38
N ALA A 241 11.59 16.12 9.51
CA ALA A 241 10.98 17.34 10.01
C ALA A 241 12.02 18.43 10.31
N LYS A 242 13.14 18.04 10.90
CA LYS A 242 14.23 18.96 11.20
C LYS A 242 14.84 19.55 9.92
N LEU A 243 15.06 18.71 8.90
CA LEU A 243 15.59 19.17 7.60
C LEU A 243 14.61 20.06 6.86
N LEU A 244 13.30 19.91 7.11
CA LEU A 244 12.28 20.80 6.57
C LEU A 244 12.19 22.14 7.31
N GLY A 245 12.84 22.27 8.47
CA GLY A 245 12.87 23.51 9.23
C GLY A 245 12.24 23.48 10.61
N ALA A 246 11.81 22.33 11.11
CA ALA A 246 11.27 22.22 12.46
C ALA A 246 12.34 22.57 13.50
N LYS A 247 11.96 23.40 14.48
CA LYS A 247 12.89 23.93 15.48
C LYS A 247 12.80 23.23 16.84
N GLY A 248 11.88 22.33 17.02
CA GLY A 248 11.66 21.65 18.30
C GLY A 248 10.95 20.34 18.13
N ALA A 249 10.26 19.92 19.18
CA ALA A 249 9.53 18.66 19.20
C ALA A 249 8.33 18.69 18.25
N THR A 250 8.15 17.62 17.48
CA THR A 250 7.08 17.51 16.48
C THR A 250 6.22 16.26 16.67
N MET A 251 6.75 15.26 17.37
CA MET A 251 6.16 13.92 17.38
C MET A 251 4.75 13.88 17.99
N GLU A 252 4.50 14.66 19.02
CA GLU A 252 3.16 14.74 19.64
C GLU A 252 2.10 15.16 18.62
N ARG A 253 2.41 16.19 17.83
CA ARG A 253 1.49 16.68 16.80
C ARG A 253 1.28 15.66 15.68
N PHE A 254 2.34 15.03 15.21
CA PHE A 254 2.23 14.02 14.16
C PHE A 254 1.44 12.80 14.64
N MET A 255 1.73 12.30 15.85
CA MET A 255 1.02 11.13 16.39
C MET A 255 -0.45 11.42 16.65
N ASN A 256 -0.77 12.59 17.23
CA ASN A 256 -2.16 12.97 17.42
C ASN A 256 -2.92 13.02 16.09
N THR A 257 -2.31 13.56 15.06
CA THR A 257 -2.94 13.67 13.74
C THR A 257 -3.23 12.31 13.12
N VAL A 258 -2.26 11.39 13.11
CA VAL A 258 -2.49 10.04 12.55
C VAL A 258 -3.46 9.24 13.39
N MET A 259 -3.46 9.40 14.71
CA MET A 259 -4.44 8.76 15.59
C MET A 259 -5.86 9.25 15.31
N ASP A 260 -6.04 10.56 15.15
CA ASP A 260 -7.34 11.13 14.81
C ASP A 260 -7.86 10.62 13.47
N THR A 261 -6.98 10.51 12.49
CA THR A 261 -7.33 10.01 11.15
C THR A 261 -7.73 8.53 11.17
N MET A 262 -7.04 7.72 11.96
CA MET A 262 -7.19 6.26 11.93
C MET A 262 -8.20 5.71 12.95
N THR A 263 -8.53 6.46 13.99
CA THR A 263 -9.45 6.00 15.05
C THR A 263 -10.82 5.55 14.53
N PRO A 264 -11.45 6.21 13.53
CA PRO A 264 -12.73 5.72 13.01
C PRO A 264 -12.69 4.27 12.50
N SER A 265 -11.56 3.85 11.95
CA SER A 265 -11.38 2.47 11.45
C SER A 265 -10.76 1.53 12.48
N TYR A 266 -10.05 2.07 13.46
CA TYR A 266 -9.35 1.31 14.51
C TYR A 266 -9.68 1.93 15.87
N PRO A 267 -10.89 1.67 16.41
CA PRO A 267 -11.35 2.32 17.66
C PRO A 267 -10.44 2.07 18.87
N GLU A 268 -9.69 0.96 18.87
CA GLU A 268 -8.74 0.62 19.93
C GLU A 268 -7.60 1.64 20.09
N ILE A 269 -7.38 2.49 19.10
CA ILE A 269 -6.40 3.57 19.19
C ILE A 269 -6.75 4.51 20.35
N ALA A 270 -8.02 4.80 20.55
CA ALA A 270 -8.48 5.72 21.61
C ALA A 270 -8.02 5.25 23.00
N ASP A 271 -8.11 3.96 23.29
CA ASP A 271 -7.72 3.37 24.56
C ASP A 271 -6.20 3.32 24.76
N ASN A 272 -5.43 3.42 23.69
CA ASN A 272 -3.97 3.32 23.70
C ASN A 272 -3.28 4.67 23.43
N ARG A 273 -4.03 5.74 23.28
CA ARG A 273 -3.52 7.05 22.86
C ARG A 273 -2.38 7.55 23.73
N GLU A 274 -2.55 7.47 25.04
CA GLU A 274 -1.57 7.92 26.02
C GLU A 274 -0.24 7.16 25.91
N ARG A 275 -0.33 5.85 25.76
CA ARG A 275 0.85 4.98 25.58
C ARG A 275 1.57 5.28 24.27
N ILE A 276 0.82 5.44 23.17
CA ILE A 276 1.39 5.74 21.85
C ILE A 276 2.16 7.05 21.89
N LEU A 277 1.55 8.10 22.45
CA LEU A 277 2.21 9.40 22.61
C LEU A 277 3.46 9.31 23.46
N ARG A 278 3.39 8.63 24.60
CA ARG A 278 4.53 8.48 25.51
C ARG A 278 5.72 7.81 24.83
N VAL A 279 5.48 6.71 24.12
CA VAL A 279 6.55 5.97 23.42
C VAL A 279 7.19 6.85 22.34
N ALA A 280 6.41 7.48 21.50
CA ALA A 280 6.91 8.30 20.40
C ALA A 280 7.63 9.56 20.89
N VAL A 281 7.07 10.25 21.87
CA VAL A 281 7.67 11.47 22.43
C VAL A 281 8.97 11.16 23.16
N ASN A 282 9.03 10.06 23.91
CA ASN A 282 10.26 9.66 24.59
C ASN A 282 11.39 9.33 23.60
N GLU A 283 11.09 8.67 22.49
CA GLU A 283 12.09 8.39 21.45
C GLU A 283 12.59 9.70 20.81
N GLU A 284 11.69 10.66 20.58
CA GLU A 284 12.10 11.96 20.06
C GLU A 284 13.05 12.69 21.00
N LYS A 285 12.74 12.73 22.28
CA LYS A 285 13.61 13.37 23.29
C LYS A 285 15.00 12.74 23.29
N ALA A 286 15.07 11.42 23.26
CA ALA A 286 16.35 10.71 23.25
C ALA A 286 17.15 11.00 21.97
N PHE A 287 16.47 10.99 20.81
CA PHE A 287 17.14 11.22 19.53
C PHE A 287 17.60 12.66 19.34
N LEU A 288 16.81 13.64 19.79
CA LEU A 288 17.20 15.06 19.74
C LEU A 288 18.45 15.31 20.57
N LYS A 289 18.61 14.65 21.70
CA LYS A 289 19.83 14.68 22.50
C LYS A 289 21.02 14.12 21.73
N THR A 290 20.84 12.98 21.05
CA THR A 290 21.88 12.36 20.23
C THR A 290 22.33 13.28 19.10
N LEU A 291 21.38 13.91 18.39
CA LEU A 291 21.69 14.86 17.32
C LEU A 291 22.44 16.08 17.83
N GLU A 292 22.06 16.62 18.98
CA GLU A 292 22.74 17.74 19.60
C GLU A 292 24.17 17.40 19.98
N SER A 293 24.39 16.22 20.57
CA SER A 293 25.73 15.75 20.93
C SER A 293 26.61 15.48 19.69
N GLY A 294 26.03 14.95 18.62
CA GLY A 294 26.73 14.69 17.36
C GLY A 294 27.17 15.94 16.63
N THR A 295 26.49 17.08 16.83
CA THR A 295 26.88 18.35 16.22
C THR A 295 27.97 19.09 17.00
N ARG A 296 28.32 18.60 18.18
CA ARG A 296 29.41 19.16 19.03
C ARG A 296 30.76 18.50 18.76
N LEU A 297 30.82 17.45 17.97
CA LEU A 297 32.04 16.77 17.55
C LEU A 297 32.46 17.25 16.16
#